data_ae73477ac8f44ce382c71b6e747b8cda
#
_entry.id   ae73477ac8f44ce382c71b6e747b8cda
#
_cell.length_a   1.000
_cell.length_b   1.000
_cell.length_c   1.000
_cell.angle_alpha   90.00
_cell.angle_beta   90.00
_cell.angle_gamma   90.00
#
_symmetry.space_group_name_H-M   'P 1'
#
loop_
_entity.id
_entity.type
_entity.pdbx_description
1 polymer ?
#
loop_
_entity_poly.entity_id
_entity_poly.type
_entity_poly.pdbx_seq_one_letter_code
_entity_poly.pdbx_strand_id
1 'polypeptide(L)'
;MDGLTIVSDDNPRVLLVQPVDSHDMEELETEAAYLRAHSPLPFRLVAIRVKKWNEGLTPWPAPPVFGKTPFGDGAQATLDKITSVIEEQSRFLSGDAPAQGDLSRVVLGGYSLAGLFSLWAGTRLPFGAIVAASPSVWYKDWLGYAASHPSLAPHVYLSLGDREHHSKTAIMATVNDCMNRQRDLLAGQGVDTELHMNPGNHFQDNGKRTAMGLAWCIEKLV
;
A
#
# COMPACT_ATOMS: atom_id res chain seq x y z
N MET A 1 -11.91 -19.37 0.51
CA MET A 1 -12.14 -17.92 0.43
C MET A 1 -11.78 -17.47 -0.97
N ASP A 2 -12.76 -17.11 -1.77
CA ASP A 2 -12.52 -16.66 -3.15
C ASP A 2 -11.80 -15.31 -3.16
N GLY A 3 -10.65 -15.27 -3.82
CA GLY A 3 -9.92 -14.02 -4.09
C GLY A 3 -8.72 -13.72 -3.19
N LEU A 4 -8.17 -14.73 -2.50
CA LEU A 4 -6.87 -14.63 -1.84
C LEU A 4 -5.82 -15.43 -2.62
N THR A 5 -4.63 -14.85 -2.75
CA THR A 5 -3.42 -15.56 -3.19
C THR A 5 -2.35 -15.37 -2.12
N ILE A 6 -1.69 -16.46 -1.75
CA ILE A 6 -0.71 -16.45 -0.67
C ILE A 6 0.60 -17.01 -1.18
N VAL A 7 1.67 -16.26 -0.97
CA VAL A 7 3.06 -16.69 -1.15
C VAL A 7 3.74 -16.62 0.20
N SER A 8 4.30 -17.71 0.68
CA SER A 8 4.89 -17.77 2.02
C SER A 8 6.23 -18.49 2.02
N ASP A 9 7.16 -17.95 2.76
CA ASP A 9 8.37 -18.64 3.14
C ASP A 9 8.12 -19.59 4.33
N ASP A 10 9.09 -20.43 4.63
CA ASP A 10 9.09 -21.23 5.86
C ASP A 10 9.29 -20.32 7.08
N ASN A 11 8.53 -20.57 8.14
CA ASN A 11 8.62 -19.80 9.40
C ASN A 11 8.55 -18.27 9.22
N PRO A 12 7.51 -17.72 8.57
CA PRO A 12 7.40 -16.30 8.29
C PRO A 12 7.38 -15.48 9.58
N ARG A 13 8.06 -14.33 9.58
CA ARG A 13 8.17 -13.42 10.72
C ARG A 13 7.31 -12.17 10.55
N VAL A 14 7.01 -11.81 9.31
CA VAL A 14 6.21 -10.63 8.93
C VAL A 14 5.09 -11.02 7.98
N LEU A 15 3.97 -10.31 8.10
CA LEU A 15 2.81 -10.44 7.23
C LEU A 15 2.75 -9.23 6.30
N LEU A 16 2.79 -9.49 5.00
CA LEU A 16 2.64 -8.49 3.96
C LEU A 16 1.24 -8.64 3.36
N VAL A 17 0.47 -7.59 3.32
CA VAL A 17 -0.90 -7.62 2.80
C VAL A 17 -1.07 -6.54 1.76
N GLN A 18 -1.66 -6.89 0.61
CA GLN A 18 -1.94 -5.92 -0.44
C GLN A 18 -3.28 -6.18 -1.13
N PRO A 19 -4.12 -5.15 -1.29
CA PRO A 19 -5.23 -5.20 -2.22
C PRO A 19 -4.68 -5.15 -3.66
N VAL A 20 -5.18 -6.04 -4.51
CA VAL A 20 -4.68 -6.22 -5.88
C VAL A 20 -5.82 -6.29 -6.89
N ASP A 21 -5.55 -5.87 -8.12
CA ASP A 21 -6.39 -6.16 -9.28
C ASP A 21 -5.87 -7.38 -10.08
N SER A 22 -6.32 -7.56 -11.30
CA SER A 22 -5.86 -8.67 -12.15
C SER A 22 -4.45 -8.47 -12.69
N HIS A 23 -4.02 -7.24 -12.90
CA HIS A 23 -2.68 -6.93 -13.38
C HIS A 23 -1.65 -7.09 -12.25
N ASP A 24 -1.95 -6.57 -11.06
CA ASP A 24 -1.09 -6.75 -9.88
C ASP A 24 -0.92 -8.24 -9.53
N MET A 25 -1.97 -9.05 -9.75
CA MET A 25 -1.91 -10.50 -9.56
C MET A 25 -0.87 -11.20 -10.46
N GLU A 26 -0.64 -10.69 -11.65
CA GLU A 26 0.36 -11.24 -12.58
C GLU A 26 1.80 -10.92 -12.13
N GLU A 27 1.98 -9.87 -11.33
CA GLU A 27 3.28 -9.44 -10.81
C GLU A 27 3.72 -10.13 -9.50
N LEU A 28 2.84 -10.89 -8.84
CA LEU A 28 3.11 -11.47 -7.51
C LEU A 28 4.34 -12.38 -7.46
N GLU A 29 4.60 -13.15 -8.52
CA GLU A 29 5.80 -14.01 -8.58
C GLU A 29 7.07 -13.16 -8.67
N THR A 30 7.04 -12.06 -9.43
CA THR A 30 8.14 -11.08 -9.53
C THR A 30 8.38 -10.41 -8.18
N GLU A 31 7.31 -10.00 -7.48
CA GLU A 31 7.40 -9.42 -6.14
C GLU A 31 8.02 -10.40 -5.14
N ALA A 32 7.51 -11.63 -5.10
CA ALA A 32 8.02 -12.67 -4.20
C ALA A 32 9.49 -13.01 -4.45
N ALA A 33 9.90 -13.10 -5.72
CA ALA A 33 11.29 -13.33 -6.09
C ALA A 33 12.20 -12.19 -5.62
N TYR A 34 11.77 -10.93 -5.81
CA TYR A 34 12.51 -9.77 -5.32
C TYR A 34 12.63 -9.78 -3.79
N LEU A 35 11.53 -10.02 -3.08
CA LEU A 35 11.50 -10.08 -1.63
C LEU A 35 12.44 -11.15 -1.08
N ARG A 36 12.44 -12.38 -1.64
CA ARG A 36 13.36 -13.44 -1.22
C ARG A 36 14.82 -13.09 -1.39
N ALA A 37 15.15 -12.26 -2.37
CA ALA A 37 16.52 -11.82 -2.63
C ALA A 37 16.98 -10.64 -1.74
N HIS A 38 16.05 -9.85 -1.19
CA HIS A 38 16.37 -8.57 -0.56
C HIS A 38 15.79 -8.41 0.86
N SER A 39 14.89 -9.27 1.31
CA SER A 39 14.30 -9.16 2.64
C SER A 39 15.19 -9.79 3.71
N PRO A 40 15.41 -9.13 4.87
CA PRO A 40 16.16 -9.71 5.98
C PRO A 40 15.36 -10.73 6.80
N LEU A 41 14.05 -10.79 6.64
CA LEU A 41 13.16 -11.70 7.36
C LEU A 41 12.32 -12.53 6.40
N PRO A 42 12.02 -13.79 6.74
CA PRO A 42 11.04 -14.58 6.01
C PRO A 42 9.65 -13.97 6.16
N PHE A 43 8.88 -13.98 5.08
CA PHE A 43 7.61 -13.30 4.98
C PHE A 43 6.45 -14.21 4.58
N ARG A 44 5.25 -13.72 4.83
CA ARG A 44 4.01 -14.24 4.28
C ARG A 44 3.29 -13.13 3.53
N LEU A 45 3.23 -13.22 2.21
CA LEU A 45 2.57 -12.26 1.33
C LEU A 45 1.15 -12.73 1.03
N VAL A 46 0.19 -11.88 1.31
CA VAL A 46 -1.24 -12.12 1.08
C VAL A 46 -1.80 -11.06 0.15
N ALA A 47 -2.10 -11.45 -1.07
CA ALA A 47 -2.76 -10.60 -2.06
C ALA A 47 -4.28 -10.82 -1.99
N ILE A 48 -5.03 -9.72 -1.84
CA ILE A 48 -6.48 -9.71 -1.68
C ILE A 48 -7.11 -9.06 -2.92
N ARG A 49 -7.80 -9.85 -3.73
CA ARG A 49 -8.43 -9.33 -4.95
C ARG A 49 -9.60 -8.39 -4.63
N VAL A 50 -9.54 -7.16 -5.18
CA VAL A 50 -10.58 -6.15 -5.10
C VAL A 50 -11.28 -6.03 -6.45
N LYS A 51 -12.54 -6.48 -6.54
CA LYS A 51 -13.30 -6.53 -7.81
C LYS A 51 -13.77 -5.17 -8.28
N LYS A 52 -14.16 -4.28 -7.35
CA LYS A 52 -14.65 -2.93 -7.63
C LYS A 52 -13.59 -1.93 -7.22
N TRP A 53 -12.55 -1.78 -8.03
CA TRP A 53 -11.33 -1.06 -7.71
C TRP A 53 -11.58 0.38 -7.24
N ASN A 54 -12.27 1.19 -8.07
CA ASN A 54 -12.54 2.58 -7.74
C ASN A 54 -13.48 2.74 -6.52
N GLU A 55 -14.45 1.84 -6.37
CA GLU A 55 -15.40 1.89 -5.25
C GLU A 55 -14.75 1.40 -3.95
N GLY A 56 -14.07 0.24 -4.02
CA GLY A 56 -13.58 -0.46 -2.83
C GLY A 56 -12.32 0.14 -2.21
N LEU A 57 -11.55 0.96 -2.94
CA LEU A 57 -10.29 1.50 -2.45
C LEU A 57 -10.32 3.00 -2.13
N THR A 58 -11.47 3.65 -2.30
CA THR A 58 -11.59 5.08 -2.02
C THR A 58 -12.45 5.36 -0.79
N PRO A 59 -11.99 6.29 0.07
CA PRO A 59 -12.62 6.58 1.35
C PRO A 59 -13.84 7.49 1.26
N TRP A 60 -14.05 8.19 0.14
CA TRP A 60 -15.21 9.03 -0.17
C TRP A 60 -15.44 9.12 -1.67
N PRO A 61 -16.66 9.51 -2.10
CA PRO A 61 -16.97 9.62 -3.53
C PRO A 61 -16.24 10.79 -4.20
N ALA A 62 -15.82 10.55 -5.44
CA ALA A 62 -15.29 11.59 -6.32
C ALA A 62 -15.68 11.33 -7.78
N PRO A 63 -15.73 12.38 -8.63
CA PRO A 63 -15.95 12.20 -10.06
C PRO A 63 -14.87 11.33 -10.71
N PRO A 64 -15.18 10.66 -11.83
CA PRO A 64 -14.17 9.90 -12.57
C PRO A 64 -13.08 10.82 -13.09
N VAL A 65 -11.84 10.38 -12.98
CA VAL A 65 -10.65 11.09 -13.50
C VAL A 65 -10.23 10.51 -14.84
N PHE A 66 -10.42 9.22 -15.02
CA PHE A 66 -10.22 8.51 -16.29
C PHE A 66 -11.38 7.53 -16.51
N GLY A 67 -11.76 7.32 -17.76
CA GLY A 67 -12.93 6.49 -18.09
C GLY A 67 -14.24 7.13 -17.62
N LYS A 68 -15.24 6.28 -17.28
CA LYS A 68 -16.60 6.71 -16.88
C LYS A 68 -16.99 6.27 -15.47
N THR A 69 -16.17 5.43 -14.82
CA THR A 69 -16.48 4.87 -13.50
C THR A 69 -16.09 5.86 -12.42
N PRO A 70 -17.04 6.37 -11.62
CA PRO A 70 -16.73 7.25 -10.50
C PRO A 70 -16.02 6.48 -9.39
N PHE A 71 -15.41 7.23 -8.49
CA PHE A 71 -14.90 6.70 -7.23
C PHE A 71 -16.03 6.58 -6.19
N GLY A 72 -15.90 5.63 -5.27
CA GLY A 72 -16.89 5.36 -4.24
C GLY A 72 -16.44 5.70 -2.83
N ASP A 73 -16.98 4.97 -1.85
CA ASP A 73 -16.73 5.13 -0.41
C ASP A 73 -16.52 3.77 0.30
N GLY A 74 -16.18 2.74 -0.46
CA GLY A 74 -16.10 1.37 0.03
C GLY A 74 -14.80 1.01 0.78
N ALA A 75 -13.88 1.97 0.96
CA ALA A 75 -12.59 1.70 1.60
C ALA A 75 -12.73 1.10 3.02
N GLN A 76 -13.73 1.52 3.81
CA GLN A 76 -13.94 0.95 5.13
C GLN A 76 -14.31 -0.54 5.07
N ALA A 77 -15.21 -0.93 4.18
CA ALA A 77 -15.58 -2.34 4.00
C ALA A 77 -14.40 -3.20 3.51
N THR A 78 -13.52 -2.62 2.67
CA THR A 78 -12.29 -3.27 2.24
C THR A 78 -11.31 -3.41 3.41
N LEU A 79 -11.17 -2.39 4.26
CA LEU A 79 -10.32 -2.44 5.45
C LEU A 79 -10.81 -3.50 6.45
N ASP A 80 -12.12 -3.59 6.69
CA ASP A 80 -12.72 -4.58 7.59
C ASP A 80 -12.45 -6.01 7.07
N LYS A 81 -12.53 -6.22 5.76
CA LYS A 81 -12.15 -7.50 5.14
C LYS A 81 -10.65 -7.80 5.30
N ILE A 82 -9.79 -6.81 5.08
CA ILE A 82 -8.34 -6.95 5.24
C ILE A 82 -8.00 -7.29 6.70
N THR A 83 -8.59 -6.63 7.68
CA THR A 83 -8.38 -6.93 9.11
C THR A 83 -8.76 -8.35 9.46
N SER A 84 -9.90 -8.84 8.96
CA SER A 84 -10.31 -10.25 9.17
C SER A 84 -9.30 -11.23 8.55
N VAL A 85 -8.75 -10.92 7.38
CA VAL A 85 -7.70 -11.73 6.75
C VAL A 85 -6.40 -11.67 7.56
N ILE A 86 -6.01 -10.51 8.05
CA ILE A 86 -4.83 -10.35 8.91
C ILE A 86 -4.97 -11.21 10.17
N GLU A 87 -6.09 -11.17 10.86
CA GLU A 87 -6.35 -11.99 12.06
C GLU A 87 -6.20 -13.50 11.76
N GLU A 88 -6.71 -13.96 10.62
CA GLU A 88 -6.56 -15.34 10.21
C GLU A 88 -5.11 -15.69 9.86
N GLN A 89 -4.43 -14.84 9.09
CA GLN A 89 -3.12 -15.13 8.52
C GLN A 89 -1.98 -14.90 9.52
N SER A 90 -2.15 -14.04 10.53
CA SER A 90 -1.18 -13.82 11.60
C SER A 90 -0.89 -15.07 12.43
N ARG A 91 -1.82 -16.03 12.47
CA ARG A 91 -1.64 -17.33 13.15
C ARG A 91 -0.52 -18.20 12.57
N PHE A 92 -0.09 -17.87 11.34
CA PHE A 92 1.00 -18.58 10.65
C PHE A 92 2.37 -17.91 10.85
N LEU A 93 2.42 -16.77 11.54
CA LEU A 93 3.69 -16.11 11.86
C LEU A 93 4.44 -16.87 12.93
N SER A 94 5.74 -17.02 12.74
CA SER A 94 6.63 -17.66 13.70
C SER A 94 7.08 -16.70 14.79
N GLY A 95 7.51 -17.25 15.93
CA GLY A 95 7.86 -16.54 17.15
C GLY A 95 6.68 -16.40 18.10
N ASP A 96 6.74 -15.43 19.02
CA ASP A 96 5.66 -15.18 19.95
C ASP A 96 4.38 -14.81 19.20
N ALA A 97 3.28 -15.48 19.56
CA ALA A 97 1.99 -15.18 18.94
C ALA A 97 1.65 -13.70 19.16
N PRO A 98 1.34 -12.94 18.10
CA PRO A 98 0.92 -11.56 18.28
C PRO A 98 -0.34 -11.50 19.12
N ALA A 99 -0.44 -10.49 20.00
CA ALA A 99 -1.68 -10.22 20.72
C ALA A 99 -2.81 -9.97 19.70
N GLN A 100 -4.04 -10.24 20.11
CA GLN A 100 -5.18 -9.97 19.23
C GLN A 100 -5.21 -8.49 18.85
N GLY A 101 -5.25 -8.19 17.57
CA GLY A 101 -5.22 -6.83 17.03
C GLY A 101 -3.83 -6.19 16.96
N ASP A 102 -2.77 -6.90 17.28
CA ASP A 102 -1.39 -6.43 17.11
C ASP A 102 -1.02 -6.45 15.62
N LEU A 103 -0.78 -5.26 15.06
CA LEU A 103 -0.38 -5.04 13.68
C LEU A 103 1.10 -4.66 13.52
N SER A 104 1.88 -4.73 14.59
CA SER A 104 3.29 -4.30 14.59
C SER A 104 4.18 -5.06 13.61
N ARG A 105 3.81 -6.30 13.26
CA ARG A 105 4.50 -7.13 12.25
C ARG A 105 3.74 -7.23 10.93
N VAL A 106 2.79 -6.31 10.69
CA VAL A 106 1.98 -6.28 9.47
C VAL A 106 2.38 -5.08 8.64
N VAL A 107 2.73 -5.32 7.38
CA VAL A 107 2.92 -4.29 6.36
C VAL A 107 1.70 -4.30 5.45
N LEU A 108 0.99 -3.18 5.36
CA LEU A 108 -0.05 -2.97 4.36
C LEU A 108 0.53 -2.17 3.20
N GLY A 109 0.42 -2.70 1.98
CA GLY A 109 0.98 -2.03 0.82
C GLY A 109 0.08 -2.08 -0.40
N GLY A 110 0.44 -1.31 -1.43
CA GLY A 110 -0.23 -1.37 -2.71
C GLY A 110 0.27 -0.35 -3.71
N TYR A 111 -0.13 -0.55 -4.95
CA TYR A 111 0.18 0.30 -6.09
C TYR A 111 -0.99 1.21 -6.44
N SER A 112 -0.70 2.43 -6.90
CA SER A 112 -1.71 3.36 -7.44
C SER A 112 -2.84 3.67 -6.43
N LEU A 113 -4.07 3.30 -6.73
CA LEU A 113 -5.22 3.49 -5.84
C LEU A 113 -5.12 2.62 -4.57
N ALA A 114 -4.51 1.43 -4.66
CA ALA A 114 -4.20 0.62 -3.49
C ALA A 114 -3.14 1.27 -2.59
N GLY A 115 -2.20 2.03 -3.16
CA GLY A 115 -1.26 2.85 -2.40
C GLY A 115 -1.96 4.00 -1.65
N LEU A 116 -2.92 4.68 -2.28
CA LEU A 116 -3.78 5.67 -1.60
C LEU A 116 -4.58 5.03 -0.47
N PHE A 117 -5.19 3.87 -0.73
CA PHE A 117 -5.91 3.10 0.28
C PHE A 117 -5.01 2.74 1.47
N SER A 118 -3.78 2.29 1.22
CA SER A 118 -2.83 1.93 2.28
C SER A 118 -2.45 3.14 3.15
N LEU A 119 -2.24 4.31 2.55
CA LEU A 119 -2.03 5.56 3.29
C LEU A 119 -3.25 5.92 4.15
N TRP A 120 -4.46 5.82 3.60
CA TRP A 120 -5.70 6.07 4.34
C TRP A 120 -5.88 5.05 5.48
N ALA A 121 -5.67 3.77 5.23
CA ALA A 121 -5.77 2.73 6.26
C ALA A 121 -4.76 2.94 7.39
N GLY A 122 -3.55 3.43 7.07
CA GLY A 122 -2.53 3.81 8.05
C GLY A 122 -2.95 4.97 8.98
N THR A 123 -3.95 5.78 8.61
CA THR A 123 -4.55 6.77 9.53
C THR A 123 -5.63 6.17 10.44
N ARG A 124 -6.04 4.93 10.18
CA ARG A 124 -7.13 4.25 10.90
C ARG A 124 -6.63 3.17 11.85
N LEU A 125 -5.55 2.48 11.49
CA LEU A 125 -4.98 1.36 12.23
C LEU A 125 -3.45 1.47 12.32
N PRO A 126 -2.84 1.04 13.44
CA PRO A 126 -1.41 1.14 13.68
C PRO A 126 -0.64 -0.03 13.05
N PHE A 127 -0.65 -0.13 11.72
CA PHE A 127 0.21 -1.08 11.01
C PHE A 127 1.68 -0.85 11.35
N GLY A 128 2.51 -1.92 11.36
CA GLY A 128 3.94 -1.80 11.55
C GLY A 128 4.60 -0.91 10.49
N ALA A 129 4.16 -1.03 9.24
CA ALA A 129 4.59 -0.15 8.16
C ALA A 129 3.56 -0.08 7.02
N ILE A 130 3.65 0.98 6.21
CA ILE A 130 2.82 1.21 5.01
C ILE A 130 3.71 1.33 3.78
N VAL A 131 3.30 0.67 2.68
CA VAL A 131 3.87 0.88 1.34
C VAL A 131 2.84 1.56 0.46
N ALA A 132 3.21 2.70 -0.10
CA ALA A 132 2.42 3.41 -1.09
C ALA A 132 3.26 3.61 -2.36
N ALA A 133 3.22 2.62 -3.25
CA ALA A 133 3.94 2.66 -4.52
C ALA A 133 3.10 3.39 -5.57
N SER A 134 3.66 4.45 -6.15
CA SER A 134 3.00 5.32 -7.13
C SER A 134 1.55 5.71 -6.75
N PRO A 135 1.28 6.12 -5.49
CA PRO A 135 -0.08 6.25 -4.98
C PRO A 135 -0.85 7.39 -5.65
N SER A 136 -2.15 7.24 -5.76
CA SER A 136 -3.07 8.24 -6.31
C SER A 136 -3.28 9.44 -5.37
N VAL A 137 -2.19 10.05 -4.85
CA VAL A 137 -2.25 11.16 -3.87
C VAL A 137 -2.80 12.48 -4.44
N TRP A 138 -3.05 12.54 -5.74
CA TRP A 138 -3.82 13.59 -6.42
C TRP A 138 -5.33 13.45 -6.20
N TYR A 139 -5.78 12.40 -5.50
CA TYR A 139 -7.19 12.15 -5.22
C TYR A 139 -7.84 13.35 -4.54
N LYS A 140 -9.09 13.65 -4.94
CA LYS A 140 -9.83 14.80 -4.43
C LYS A 140 -9.83 14.85 -2.89
N ASP A 141 -9.46 16.01 -2.35
CA ASP A 141 -9.43 16.34 -0.91
C ASP A 141 -8.44 15.51 -0.07
N TRP A 142 -7.66 14.60 -0.68
CA TRP A 142 -6.75 13.69 0.02
C TRP A 142 -5.72 14.41 0.91
N LEU A 143 -4.98 15.39 0.37
CA LEU A 143 -3.94 16.09 1.13
C LEU A 143 -4.49 16.90 2.31
N GLY A 144 -5.72 17.42 2.18
CA GLY A 144 -6.43 18.07 3.29
C GLY A 144 -6.81 17.08 4.39
N TYR A 145 -7.26 15.89 3.99
CA TYR A 145 -7.54 14.80 4.92
C TYR A 145 -6.25 14.34 5.63
N ALA A 146 -5.18 14.06 4.91
CA ALA A 146 -3.90 13.60 5.46
C ALA A 146 -3.26 14.61 6.43
N ALA A 147 -3.46 15.91 6.21
CA ALA A 147 -2.99 16.96 7.11
C ALA A 147 -3.70 16.95 8.48
N SER A 148 -4.97 16.51 8.51
CA SER A 148 -5.80 16.49 9.73
C SER A 148 -5.91 15.10 10.38
N HIS A 149 -5.42 14.04 9.73
CA HIS A 149 -5.46 12.65 10.19
C HIS A 149 -4.05 12.05 10.11
N PRO A 150 -3.24 12.17 11.16
CA PRO A 150 -1.87 11.64 11.17
C PRO A 150 -1.82 10.14 10.94
N SER A 151 -0.73 9.68 10.33
CA SER A 151 -0.44 8.25 10.23
C SER A 151 -0.24 7.65 11.62
N LEU A 152 -0.85 6.50 11.87
CA LEU A 152 -0.61 5.67 13.05
C LEU A 152 0.52 4.67 12.81
N ALA A 153 0.90 4.43 11.56
CA ALA A 153 2.04 3.60 11.19
C ALA A 153 3.33 4.40 11.37
N PRO A 154 4.34 3.85 12.08
CA PRO A 154 5.61 4.55 12.32
C PRO A 154 6.50 4.66 11.09
N HIS A 155 6.32 3.80 10.10
CA HIS A 155 7.14 3.72 8.89
C HIS A 155 6.26 3.75 7.65
N VAL A 156 6.57 4.65 6.72
CA VAL A 156 5.83 4.79 5.45
C VAL A 156 6.80 4.93 4.28
N TYR A 157 6.78 3.95 3.39
CA TYR A 157 7.50 4.03 2.12
C TYR A 157 6.62 4.62 1.04
N LEU A 158 7.15 5.62 0.35
CA LEU A 158 6.54 6.24 -0.82
C LEU A 158 7.44 5.99 -2.04
N SER A 159 6.86 5.74 -3.20
CA SER A 159 7.61 5.77 -4.46
C SER A 159 6.82 6.39 -5.59
N LEU A 160 7.52 6.87 -6.61
CA LEU A 160 6.92 7.48 -7.79
C LEU A 160 7.80 7.23 -9.00
N GLY A 161 7.22 7.10 -10.18
CA GLY A 161 7.96 7.14 -11.44
C GLY A 161 8.32 8.59 -11.82
N ASP A 162 9.55 8.81 -12.27
CA ASP A 162 10.08 10.14 -12.59
C ASP A 162 9.37 10.84 -13.77
N ARG A 163 8.57 10.08 -14.56
CA ARG A 163 7.79 10.58 -15.70
C ARG A 163 6.27 10.52 -15.49
N GLU A 164 5.76 10.21 -14.29
CA GLU A 164 4.32 10.11 -14.04
C GLU A 164 3.60 11.47 -14.18
N HIS A 165 4.29 12.56 -13.88
CA HIS A 165 3.77 13.91 -14.06
C HIS A 165 3.55 14.31 -15.54
N HIS A 166 4.04 13.53 -16.51
CA HIS A 166 3.76 13.74 -17.93
C HIS A 166 2.37 13.23 -18.35
N SER A 167 1.49 12.94 -17.39
CA SER A 167 0.11 12.53 -17.68
C SER A 167 -0.64 13.60 -18.48
N LYS A 168 -1.43 13.15 -19.47
CA LYS A 168 -2.35 14.03 -20.22
C LYS A 168 -3.57 14.47 -19.40
N THR A 169 -3.84 13.81 -18.29
CA THR A 169 -4.91 14.15 -17.36
C THR A 169 -4.40 15.18 -16.36
N ALA A 170 -4.94 16.39 -16.41
CA ALA A 170 -4.42 17.54 -15.66
C ALA A 170 -4.25 17.28 -14.13
N ILE A 171 -5.23 16.62 -13.50
CA ILE A 171 -5.13 16.31 -12.07
C ILE A 171 -4.01 15.29 -11.79
N MET A 172 -3.82 14.28 -12.64
CA MET A 172 -2.75 13.30 -12.47
C MET A 172 -1.37 13.90 -12.72
N ALA A 173 -1.27 14.93 -13.56
CA ALA A 173 -0.01 15.64 -13.79
C ALA A 173 0.51 16.38 -12.54
N THR A 174 -0.34 16.59 -11.52
CA THR A 174 0.06 17.20 -10.24
C THR A 174 0.73 16.21 -9.29
N VAL A 175 0.89 14.95 -9.69
CA VAL A 175 1.32 13.85 -8.81
C VAL A 175 2.66 14.14 -8.10
N ASN A 176 3.63 14.75 -8.77
CA ASN A 176 4.92 15.08 -8.16
C ASN A 176 4.76 16.07 -6.99
N ASP A 177 3.97 17.12 -7.18
CA ASP A 177 3.71 18.10 -6.12
C ASP A 177 2.92 17.50 -4.98
N CYS A 178 1.92 16.66 -5.30
CA CYS A 178 1.14 15.94 -4.30
C CYS A 178 2.01 14.97 -3.50
N MET A 179 2.93 14.24 -4.14
CA MET A 179 3.87 13.33 -3.46
C MET A 179 4.84 14.05 -2.53
N ASN A 180 5.41 15.16 -2.96
CA ASN A 180 6.28 15.96 -2.10
C ASN A 180 5.51 16.46 -0.87
N ARG A 181 4.30 16.98 -1.05
CA ARG A 181 3.45 17.41 0.07
C ARG A 181 3.08 16.25 0.98
N GLN A 182 2.77 15.06 0.44
CA GLN A 182 2.49 13.87 1.23
C GLN A 182 3.69 13.45 2.09
N ARG A 183 4.90 13.43 1.50
CA ARG A 183 6.15 13.16 2.24
C ARG A 183 6.34 14.19 3.35
N ASP A 184 6.19 15.47 3.05
CA ASP A 184 6.41 16.55 4.01
C ASP A 184 5.39 16.49 5.18
N LEU A 185 4.15 16.11 4.90
CA LEU A 185 3.13 15.85 5.93
C LEU A 185 3.56 14.70 6.85
N LEU A 186 3.98 13.56 6.31
CA LEU A 186 4.43 12.42 7.09
C LEU A 186 5.66 12.77 7.94
N ALA A 187 6.65 13.43 7.37
CA ALA A 187 7.84 13.89 8.09
C ALA A 187 7.47 14.87 9.22
N GLY A 188 6.56 15.81 8.97
CA GLY A 188 6.04 16.75 9.98
C GLY A 188 5.24 16.06 11.10
N GLN A 189 4.71 14.88 10.86
CA GLN A 189 4.02 14.03 11.85
C GLN A 189 5.00 13.13 12.63
N GLY A 190 6.31 13.15 12.33
CA GLY A 190 7.32 12.32 12.97
C GLY A 190 7.39 10.88 12.43
N VAL A 191 6.78 10.60 11.29
CA VAL A 191 6.82 9.29 10.63
C VAL A 191 8.17 9.12 9.92
N ASP A 192 8.83 7.97 10.15
CA ASP A 192 10.00 7.58 9.37
C ASP A 192 9.54 7.28 7.93
N THR A 193 9.93 8.15 7.00
CA THR A 193 9.42 8.07 5.63
C THR A 193 10.53 8.21 4.60
N GLU A 194 10.42 7.42 3.53
CA GLU A 194 11.26 7.51 2.34
C GLU A 194 10.39 7.81 1.12
N LEU A 195 10.90 8.66 0.22
CA LEU A 195 10.34 8.85 -1.11
C LEU A 195 11.36 8.41 -2.15
N HIS A 196 11.14 7.24 -2.76
CA HIS A 196 11.99 6.69 -3.79
C HIS A 196 11.49 7.04 -5.20
N MET A 197 12.37 7.66 -6.02
CA MET A 197 12.05 7.98 -7.42
C MET A 197 12.53 6.86 -8.34
N ASN A 198 11.61 6.23 -9.05
CA ASN A 198 11.90 5.17 -10.01
C ASN A 198 11.99 5.73 -11.44
N PRO A 199 12.82 5.16 -12.32
CA PRO A 199 12.74 5.48 -13.75
C PRO A 199 11.38 5.09 -14.34
N GLY A 200 10.80 5.93 -15.19
CA GLY A 200 9.63 5.57 -16.01
C GLY A 200 8.31 6.20 -15.58
N ASN A 201 7.25 5.72 -16.22
CA ASN A 201 5.88 6.21 -16.01
C ASN A 201 5.10 5.29 -15.03
N HIS A 202 3.80 5.59 -14.86
CA HIS A 202 2.91 4.89 -13.95
C HIS A 202 2.69 3.39 -14.26
N PHE A 203 2.96 2.92 -15.46
CA PHE A 203 2.66 1.56 -15.93
C PHE A 203 3.91 0.69 -16.09
N GLN A 204 5.01 1.07 -15.43
CA GLN A 204 6.28 0.36 -15.55
C GLN A 204 6.70 -0.22 -14.21
N ASP A 205 7.07 -1.50 -14.23
CA ASP A 205 7.68 -2.23 -13.10
C ASP A 205 6.86 -2.19 -11.80
N ASN A 206 5.52 -2.24 -11.88
CA ASN A 206 4.61 -2.11 -10.74
C ASN A 206 4.96 -3.07 -9.59
N GLY A 207 5.09 -4.36 -9.90
CA GLY A 207 5.45 -5.38 -8.92
C GLY A 207 6.79 -5.12 -8.27
N LYS A 208 7.82 -4.81 -9.08
CA LYS A 208 9.15 -4.50 -8.54
C LYS A 208 9.13 -3.27 -7.63
N ARG A 209 8.42 -2.20 -8.00
CA ARG A 209 8.31 -0.97 -7.18
C ARG A 209 7.61 -1.25 -5.86
N THR A 210 6.55 -2.07 -5.89
CA THR A 210 5.84 -2.51 -4.68
C THR A 210 6.77 -3.36 -3.81
N ALA A 211 7.47 -4.34 -4.40
CA ALA A 211 8.40 -5.21 -3.69
C ALA A 211 9.57 -4.45 -3.03
N MET A 212 10.11 -3.42 -3.70
CA MET A 212 11.13 -2.54 -3.10
C MET A 212 10.63 -1.88 -1.81
N GLY A 213 9.41 -1.37 -1.84
CA GLY A 213 8.78 -0.77 -0.65
C GLY A 213 8.52 -1.79 0.45
N LEU A 214 8.04 -2.99 0.10
CA LEU A 214 7.83 -4.07 1.06
C LEU A 214 9.14 -4.50 1.72
N ALA A 215 10.23 -4.65 0.96
CA ALA A 215 11.55 -4.99 1.49
C ALA A 215 12.06 -3.90 2.46
N TRP A 216 11.97 -2.62 2.08
CA TRP A 216 12.33 -1.50 2.95
C TRP A 216 11.51 -1.52 4.27
N CYS A 217 10.20 -1.77 4.19
CA CYS A 217 9.36 -1.87 5.37
C CYS A 217 9.76 -3.04 6.27
N ILE A 218 10.11 -4.21 5.70
CA ILE A 218 10.56 -5.37 6.49
C ILE A 218 11.84 -5.03 7.26
N GLU A 219 12.78 -4.28 6.68
CA GLU A 219 14.00 -3.82 7.37
C GLU A 219 13.70 -2.97 8.61
N LYS A 220 12.57 -2.25 8.62
CA LYS A 220 12.15 -1.42 9.77
C LYS A 220 11.49 -2.23 10.88
N LEU A 221 11.10 -3.47 10.62
CA LEU A 221 10.44 -4.36 11.58
C LEU A 221 11.41 -5.40 12.22
N VAL A 222 12.69 -5.28 11.94
CA VAL A 222 13.77 -6.14 12.47
C VAL A 222 14.10 -5.82 13.93
#